data_66513de2fb038c012120ea31c5058b6b
#
_entry.id   66513de2fb038c012120ea31c5058b6b
#
_cell.length_a   1.000
_cell.length_b   1.000
_cell.length_c   1.000
_cell.angle_alpha   90.00
_cell.angle_beta   90.00
_cell.angle_gamma   90.00
#
_symmetry.space_group_name_H-M   'P 1'
#
loop_
_entity.id
_entity.type
_entity.pdbx_description
1 polymer ?
#
loop_
_entity_poly.entity_id
_entity_poly.type
_entity_poly.pdbx_seq_one_letter_code
_entity_poly.pdbx_strand_id
1 'polypeptide(L)'
;MTRVFLIAGEASGDALGAALMTGLKALSPEVRFSGIAGPLMQAEGMTSLFPMDDLSVMGLAEIVPKYPHLRRRLHETVRAVLDRAPDVLVTIDSPDFCLRVAKLVRAANPAIRTVHYVAPSVWAWRPGRAAKMAPFIDQVLALLPFEPPYMEAAGMRCDFVGHPVVAQPQASAAEAAAFRAATLGGMDGPLILVLPGSRKGEVSRLASVFGAAMGRVVARHPGARAVLPAAPAVPGLVRDLVAGWPVPVDVLDPTGLPGPDVAARKRAAFRAADVALAASGTVSLELAAAGTPMVVGYRMAWLTMQIMRRMALVDTVTLVNLVSETRVVPELLGADCEPEALADALDRTLADPGPQLAAERLTMERLGLNGEPPGLRAARAVLDGLAQI
;
A
#
# COMPACT_ATOMS: atom_id res chain seq x y z
N MET A 1 -33.67 0.87 -1.21
CA MET A 1 -32.72 -0.27 -1.24
C MET A 1 -31.60 0.09 -2.19
N THR A 2 -30.41 0.35 -1.66
CA THR A 2 -29.23 0.83 -2.45
C THR A 2 -28.50 -0.35 -3.09
N ARG A 3 -28.25 -0.26 -4.41
CA ARG A 3 -27.51 -1.28 -5.19
C ARG A 3 -26.13 -0.75 -5.53
N VAL A 4 -25.11 -1.42 -5.06
CA VAL A 4 -23.71 -1.03 -5.24
C VAL A 4 -22.98 -2.08 -6.09
N PHE A 5 -22.32 -1.65 -7.16
CA PHE A 5 -21.44 -2.51 -7.94
C PHE A 5 -19.99 -2.16 -7.60
N LEU A 6 -19.26 -3.13 -7.05
CA LEU A 6 -17.89 -2.96 -6.58
C LEU A 6 -16.90 -3.69 -7.51
N ILE A 7 -15.76 -3.07 -7.78
CA ILE A 7 -14.69 -3.70 -8.56
C ILE A 7 -13.38 -3.56 -7.81
N ALA A 8 -12.84 -4.70 -7.34
CA ALA A 8 -11.47 -4.82 -6.85
C ALA A 8 -10.64 -5.65 -7.83
N GLY A 9 -9.40 -5.23 -8.11
CA GLY A 9 -8.51 -5.91 -9.05
C GLY A 9 -7.29 -6.58 -8.40
N GLU A 10 -7.07 -6.35 -7.10
CA GLU A 10 -5.95 -6.91 -6.34
C GLU A 10 -6.26 -6.95 -4.84
N ALA A 11 -5.40 -7.62 -4.06
CA ALA A 11 -5.64 -7.88 -2.63
C ALA A 11 -5.80 -6.60 -1.79
N SER A 12 -5.08 -5.51 -2.12
CA SER A 12 -5.25 -4.20 -1.48
C SER A 12 -6.64 -3.63 -1.71
N GLY A 13 -7.14 -3.71 -2.96
CA GLY A 13 -8.49 -3.30 -3.33
C GLY A 13 -9.57 -4.17 -2.67
N ASP A 14 -9.34 -5.47 -2.54
CA ASP A 14 -10.24 -6.39 -1.83
C ASP A 14 -10.39 -6.02 -0.35
N ALA A 15 -9.30 -5.69 0.33
CA ALA A 15 -9.33 -5.25 1.72
C ALA A 15 -10.10 -3.92 1.89
N LEU A 16 -9.85 -2.94 1.00
CA LEU A 16 -10.59 -1.67 1.00
C LEU A 16 -12.08 -1.88 0.71
N GLY A 17 -12.39 -2.75 -0.25
CA GLY A 17 -13.77 -3.10 -0.63
C GLY A 17 -14.52 -3.77 0.52
N ALA A 18 -13.90 -4.72 1.22
CA ALA A 18 -14.50 -5.38 2.38
C ALA A 18 -14.80 -4.38 3.50
N ALA A 19 -13.85 -3.48 3.83
CA ALA A 19 -14.08 -2.43 4.83
C ALA A 19 -15.20 -1.47 4.43
N LEU A 20 -15.27 -1.08 3.15
CA LEU A 20 -16.37 -0.27 2.60
C LEU A 20 -17.70 -1.01 2.69
N MET A 21 -17.77 -2.30 2.36
CA MET A 21 -18.99 -3.12 2.47
C MET A 21 -19.48 -3.22 3.90
N THR A 22 -18.57 -3.46 4.85
CA THR A 22 -18.90 -3.45 6.30
C THR A 22 -19.50 -2.12 6.71
N GLY A 23 -18.90 -1.00 6.31
CA GLY A 23 -19.39 0.35 6.58
C GLY A 23 -20.76 0.62 5.94
N LEU A 24 -20.95 0.23 4.68
CA LEU A 24 -22.23 0.40 3.98
C LEU A 24 -23.35 -0.42 4.63
N LYS A 25 -23.09 -1.66 5.05
CA LYS A 25 -24.06 -2.48 5.79
C LYS A 25 -24.44 -1.86 7.14
N ALA A 26 -23.48 -1.25 7.83
CA ALA A 26 -23.74 -0.58 9.09
C ALA A 26 -24.64 0.67 8.93
N LEU A 27 -24.47 1.43 7.85
CA LEU A 27 -25.23 2.66 7.58
C LEU A 27 -26.52 2.42 6.80
N SER A 28 -26.60 1.36 6.01
CA SER A 28 -27.74 1.01 5.16
C SER A 28 -27.90 -0.53 5.11
N PRO A 29 -28.58 -1.14 6.09
CA PRO A 29 -28.69 -2.60 6.22
C PRO A 29 -29.27 -3.32 4.98
N GLU A 30 -30.07 -2.62 4.18
CA GLU A 30 -30.69 -3.16 2.97
C GLU A 30 -29.83 -3.02 1.70
N VAL A 31 -28.56 -2.61 1.83
CA VAL A 31 -27.65 -2.49 0.67
C VAL A 31 -27.42 -3.84 0.01
N ARG A 32 -27.36 -3.85 -1.32
CA ARG A 32 -27.06 -5.03 -2.13
C ARG A 32 -25.77 -4.81 -2.91
N PHE A 33 -24.90 -5.82 -2.88
CA PHE A 33 -23.62 -5.80 -3.54
C PHE A 33 -23.59 -6.74 -4.74
N SER A 34 -22.87 -6.32 -5.76
CA SER A 34 -22.49 -7.13 -6.91
C SER A 34 -21.15 -6.62 -7.45
N GLY A 35 -20.44 -7.42 -8.23
CA GLY A 35 -19.20 -6.96 -8.85
C GLY A 35 -18.08 -8.00 -8.89
N ILE A 36 -16.83 -7.54 -8.77
CA ILE A 36 -15.61 -8.37 -8.77
C ILE A 36 -14.95 -8.23 -7.40
N ALA A 37 -14.72 -9.36 -6.76
CA ALA A 37 -14.31 -9.46 -5.37
C ALA A 37 -13.22 -10.50 -5.17
N GLY A 38 -12.32 -10.21 -4.24
CA GLY A 38 -11.44 -11.19 -3.65
C GLY A 38 -12.06 -11.87 -2.42
N PRO A 39 -11.25 -12.66 -1.68
CA PRO A 39 -11.75 -13.45 -0.54
C PRO A 39 -12.38 -12.61 0.59
N LEU A 40 -11.85 -11.40 0.86
CA LEU A 40 -12.34 -10.56 1.94
C LEU A 40 -13.73 -9.98 1.64
N MET A 41 -13.93 -9.44 0.43
CA MET A 41 -15.26 -8.97 0.00
C MET A 41 -16.26 -10.11 -0.13
N GLN A 42 -15.80 -11.31 -0.52
CA GLN A 42 -16.66 -12.49 -0.55
C GLN A 42 -17.08 -12.93 0.86
N ALA A 43 -16.20 -12.84 1.84
CA ALA A 43 -16.54 -13.08 3.25
C ALA A 43 -17.60 -12.09 3.77
N GLU A 44 -17.65 -10.87 3.19
CA GLU A 44 -18.69 -9.88 3.43
C GLU A 44 -20.02 -10.15 2.68
N GLY A 45 -20.14 -11.31 2.02
CA GLY A 45 -21.38 -11.79 1.39
C GLY A 45 -21.56 -11.43 -0.10
N MET A 46 -20.52 -10.98 -0.78
CA MET A 46 -20.56 -10.70 -2.21
C MET A 46 -20.07 -11.93 -3.02
N THR A 47 -20.82 -12.31 -4.08
CA THR A 47 -20.34 -13.27 -5.06
C THR A 47 -19.63 -12.54 -6.19
N SER A 48 -18.39 -12.93 -6.49
CA SER A 48 -17.62 -12.33 -7.57
C SER A 48 -18.13 -12.78 -8.95
N LEU A 49 -18.15 -11.85 -9.89
CA LEU A 49 -18.54 -12.11 -11.30
C LEU A 49 -17.57 -13.11 -11.98
N PHE A 50 -16.29 -13.00 -11.66
CA PHE A 50 -15.21 -13.92 -12.04
C PHE A 50 -14.06 -13.80 -11.02
N PRO A 51 -13.07 -14.70 -11.03
CA PRO A 51 -11.94 -14.62 -10.12
C PRO A 51 -11.19 -13.27 -10.24
N MET A 52 -11.00 -12.57 -9.13
CA MET A 52 -10.28 -11.28 -9.08
C MET A 52 -8.86 -11.39 -9.66
N ASP A 53 -8.22 -12.55 -9.50
CA ASP A 53 -6.86 -12.81 -9.98
C ASP A 53 -6.73 -12.70 -11.52
N ASP A 54 -7.83 -12.77 -12.26
CA ASP A 54 -7.84 -12.49 -13.70
C ASP A 54 -7.41 -11.06 -14.03
N LEU A 55 -7.57 -10.12 -13.06
CA LEU A 55 -7.19 -8.71 -13.18
C LEU A 55 -5.80 -8.41 -12.62
N SER A 56 -5.25 -9.28 -11.79
CA SER A 56 -3.96 -9.12 -11.13
C SER A 56 -2.80 -9.41 -12.09
N VAL A 57 -2.62 -8.55 -13.07
CA VAL A 57 -1.56 -8.68 -14.09
C VAL A 57 -0.61 -7.50 -13.98
N MET A 58 0.67 -7.74 -13.74
CA MET A 58 1.68 -6.70 -13.58
C MET A 58 2.78 -6.78 -14.64
N GLY A 59 3.04 -5.64 -15.30
CA GLY A 59 4.13 -5.48 -16.25
C GLY A 59 3.75 -5.80 -17.69
N LEU A 60 4.39 -5.11 -18.64
CA LEU A 60 4.09 -5.22 -20.08
C LEU A 60 4.25 -6.65 -20.61
N ALA A 61 5.22 -7.41 -20.10
CA ALA A 61 5.48 -8.78 -20.54
C ALA A 61 4.33 -9.74 -20.18
N GLU A 62 3.61 -9.47 -19.09
CA GLU A 62 2.45 -10.29 -18.67
C GLU A 62 1.14 -9.78 -19.29
N ILE A 63 1.04 -8.48 -19.52
CA ILE A 63 -0.17 -7.85 -20.08
C ILE A 63 -0.38 -8.23 -21.53
N VAL A 64 0.69 -8.21 -22.36
CA VAL A 64 0.57 -8.43 -23.81
C VAL A 64 -0.07 -9.78 -24.15
N PRO A 65 0.37 -10.93 -23.61
CA PRO A 65 -0.27 -12.21 -23.87
C PRO A 65 -1.71 -12.32 -23.35
N LYS A 66 -2.02 -11.63 -22.23
CA LYS A 66 -3.34 -11.67 -21.58
C LYS A 66 -4.31 -10.59 -22.08
N TYR A 67 -3.88 -9.72 -22.98
CA TYR A 67 -4.69 -8.59 -23.45
C TYR A 67 -6.07 -8.98 -24.02
N PRO A 68 -6.22 -10.03 -24.86
CA PRO A 68 -7.54 -10.47 -25.33
C PRO A 68 -8.45 -10.94 -24.19
N HIS A 69 -7.89 -11.61 -23.18
CA HIS A 69 -8.61 -12.03 -21.98
C HIS A 69 -9.08 -10.84 -21.16
N LEU A 70 -8.19 -9.89 -20.86
CA LEU A 70 -8.54 -8.66 -20.13
C LEU A 70 -9.59 -7.83 -20.86
N ARG A 71 -9.52 -7.75 -22.20
CA ARG A 71 -10.54 -7.08 -23.00
C ARG A 71 -11.91 -7.77 -22.90
N ARG A 72 -11.95 -9.10 -22.92
CA ARG A 72 -13.18 -9.86 -22.69
C ARG A 72 -13.77 -9.56 -21.31
N ARG A 73 -12.94 -9.63 -20.24
CA ARG A 73 -13.35 -9.30 -18.87
C ARG A 73 -13.85 -7.86 -18.74
N LEU A 74 -13.23 -6.91 -19.43
CA LEU A 74 -13.70 -5.53 -19.50
C LEU A 74 -15.13 -5.42 -20.02
N HIS A 75 -15.42 -6.02 -21.19
CA HIS A 75 -16.77 -5.98 -21.78
C HIS A 75 -17.80 -6.77 -20.97
N GLU A 76 -17.41 -7.90 -20.39
CA GLU A 76 -18.24 -8.69 -19.49
C GLU A 76 -18.65 -7.86 -18.25
N THR A 77 -17.69 -7.16 -17.64
CA THR A 77 -17.92 -6.26 -16.49
C THR A 77 -18.85 -5.13 -16.85
N VAL A 78 -18.60 -4.42 -17.96
CA VAL A 78 -19.45 -3.32 -18.42
C VAL A 78 -20.89 -3.80 -18.64
N ARG A 79 -21.08 -4.92 -19.34
CA ARG A 79 -22.42 -5.52 -19.55
C ARG A 79 -23.08 -5.85 -18.21
N ALA A 80 -22.35 -6.47 -17.29
CA ALA A 80 -22.90 -6.82 -15.97
C ALA A 80 -23.31 -5.58 -15.15
N VAL A 81 -22.60 -4.47 -15.26
CA VAL A 81 -23.00 -3.19 -14.63
C VAL A 81 -24.28 -2.66 -15.26
N LEU A 82 -24.36 -2.64 -16.58
CA LEU A 82 -25.53 -2.10 -17.31
C LEU A 82 -26.78 -2.97 -17.06
N ASP A 83 -26.65 -4.29 -17.07
CA ASP A 83 -27.76 -5.24 -16.84
C ASP A 83 -28.30 -5.12 -15.39
N ARG A 84 -27.42 -4.90 -14.40
CA ARG A 84 -27.82 -4.75 -12.99
C ARG A 84 -28.30 -3.37 -12.65
N ALA A 85 -27.96 -2.36 -13.46
CA ALA A 85 -28.29 -0.96 -13.29
C ALA A 85 -28.16 -0.49 -11.81
N PRO A 86 -26.94 -0.56 -11.22
CA PRO A 86 -26.70 -0.14 -9.84
C PRO A 86 -26.91 1.36 -9.66
N ASP A 87 -27.18 1.77 -8.44
CA ASP A 87 -27.28 3.19 -8.08
C ASP A 87 -25.88 3.83 -8.08
N VAL A 88 -24.86 3.03 -7.77
CA VAL A 88 -23.44 3.48 -7.82
C VAL A 88 -22.52 2.34 -8.26
N LEU A 89 -21.57 2.69 -9.14
CA LEU A 89 -20.41 1.90 -9.49
C LEU A 89 -19.20 2.42 -8.69
N VAL A 90 -18.64 1.59 -7.82
CA VAL A 90 -17.42 1.90 -7.07
C VAL A 90 -16.27 1.06 -7.62
N THR A 91 -15.30 1.72 -8.21
CA THR A 91 -14.06 1.11 -8.70
C THR A 91 -12.95 1.34 -7.68
N ILE A 92 -12.19 0.30 -7.32
CA ILE A 92 -11.19 0.34 -6.25
C ILE A 92 -9.80 0.09 -6.82
N ASP A 93 -8.93 1.10 -6.75
CA ASP A 93 -7.57 1.03 -7.31
C ASP A 93 -7.52 0.50 -8.75
N SER A 94 -6.49 -0.24 -9.15
CA SER A 94 -6.35 -0.87 -10.47
C SER A 94 -6.81 0.03 -11.65
N PRO A 95 -6.27 1.25 -11.76
CA PRO A 95 -6.84 2.31 -12.59
C PRO A 95 -6.88 1.97 -14.08
N ASP A 96 -5.98 1.10 -14.55
CA ASP A 96 -5.94 0.72 -15.97
C ASP A 96 -7.15 -0.11 -16.41
N PHE A 97 -7.72 -0.91 -15.51
CA PHE A 97 -8.97 -1.64 -15.74
C PHE A 97 -10.18 -0.82 -15.27
N CYS A 98 -10.17 -0.37 -14.05
CA CYS A 98 -11.28 0.29 -13.38
C CYS A 98 -11.75 1.56 -14.11
N LEU A 99 -10.83 2.43 -14.51
CA LEU A 99 -11.19 3.68 -15.21
C LEU A 99 -11.72 3.41 -16.65
N ARG A 100 -11.30 2.32 -17.29
CA ARG A 100 -11.87 1.92 -18.59
C ARG A 100 -13.31 1.42 -18.44
N VAL A 101 -13.59 0.62 -17.38
CA VAL A 101 -14.97 0.21 -17.07
C VAL A 101 -15.83 1.45 -16.81
N ALA A 102 -15.43 2.33 -15.92
CA ALA A 102 -16.18 3.55 -15.58
C ALA A 102 -16.46 4.41 -16.81
N LYS A 103 -15.47 4.60 -17.69
CA LYS A 103 -15.63 5.35 -18.93
C LYS A 103 -16.67 4.74 -19.88
N LEU A 104 -16.64 3.43 -20.06
CA LEU A 104 -17.60 2.72 -20.93
C LEU A 104 -19.00 2.71 -20.33
N VAL A 105 -19.13 2.53 -19.03
CA VAL A 105 -20.41 2.59 -18.30
C VAL A 105 -21.00 4.00 -18.40
N ARG A 106 -20.22 5.04 -18.15
CA ARG A 106 -20.66 6.45 -18.27
C ARG A 106 -21.16 6.77 -19.69
N ALA A 107 -20.47 6.28 -20.71
CA ALA A 107 -20.87 6.49 -22.11
C ALA A 107 -22.19 5.78 -22.46
N ALA A 108 -22.49 4.63 -21.86
CA ALA A 108 -23.67 3.85 -22.12
C ALA A 108 -24.88 4.24 -21.23
N ASN A 109 -24.64 4.58 -19.97
CA ASN A 109 -25.66 5.02 -19.03
C ASN A 109 -25.11 6.10 -18.07
N PRO A 110 -25.30 7.39 -18.37
CA PRO A 110 -24.81 8.49 -17.56
C PRO A 110 -25.53 8.64 -16.20
N ALA A 111 -26.65 7.95 -15.98
CA ALA A 111 -27.39 8.02 -14.72
C ALA A 111 -26.72 7.19 -13.59
N ILE A 112 -25.85 6.24 -13.94
CA ILE A 112 -25.10 5.46 -12.93
C ILE A 112 -24.00 6.35 -12.36
N ARG A 113 -24.09 6.65 -11.05
CA ARG A 113 -23.02 7.36 -10.35
C ARG A 113 -21.73 6.56 -10.32
N THR A 114 -20.60 7.22 -10.53
CA THR A 114 -19.29 6.57 -10.56
C THR A 114 -18.39 7.12 -9.48
N VAL A 115 -17.86 6.23 -8.64
CA VAL A 115 -16.93 6.52 -7.57
C VAL A 115 -15.62 5.78 -7.83
N HIS A 116 -14.49 6.46 -7.69
CA HIS A 116 -13.18 5.82 -7.73
C HIS A 116 -12.52 5.88 -6.35
N TYR A 117 -12.28 4.74 -5.76
CA TYR A 117 -11.64 4.61 -4.46
C TYR A 117 -10.15 4.40 -4.65
N VAL A 118 -9.33 5.19 -4.01
CA VAL A 118 -7.89 5.43 -4.15
C VAL A 118 -7.58 6.45 -5.25
N ALA A 119 -7.32 7.68 -4.81
CA ALA A 119 -6.93 8.76 -5.72
C ALA A 119 -5.62 8.40 -6.47
N PRO A 120 -5.54 8.61 -7.79
CA PRO A 120 -4.28 8.41 -8.50
C PRO A 120 -3.24 9.43 -8.03
N SER A 121 -1.97 9.03 -7.96
CA SER A 121 -0.85 9.83 -7.44
C SER A 121 -0.48 11.00 -8.38
N VAL A 122 -1.45 11.86 -8.72
CA VAL A 122 -1.26 13.02 -9.61
C VAL A 122 -0.39 14.11 -8.98
N TRP A 123 -0.33 14.14 -7.66
CA TRP A 123 0.54 15.00 -6.87
C TRP A 123 2.03 14.63 -6.98
N ALA A 124 2.33 13.37 -7.27
CA ALA A 124 3.70 12.88 -7.43
C ALA A 124 4.18 12.97 -8.89
N TRP A 125 3.29 12.69 -9.85
CA TRP A 125 3.61 12.65 -11.28
C TRP A 125 2.32 12.62 -12.11
N ARG A 126 2.36 12.97 -13.38
CA ARG A 126 1.21 12.96 -14.33
C ARG A 126 -0.02 13.74 -13.84
N PRO A 127 0.09 15.03 -13.51
CA PRO A 127 -1.02 15.83 -12.96
C PRO A 127 -2.25 15.88 -13.88
N GLY A 128 -2.08 15.79 -15.20
CA GLY A 128 -3.20 15.75 -16.15
C GLY A 128 -4.07 14.49 -16.08
N ARG A 129 -3.78 13.51 -15.21
CA ARG A 129 -4.61 12.31 -15.06
C ARG A 129 -5.94 12.61 -14.40
N ALA A 130 -5.99 13.54 -13.44
CA ALA A 130 -7.22 13.98 -12.80
C ALA A 130 -8.22 14.55 -13.85
N ALA A 131 -7.76 15.46 -14.69
CA ALA A 131 -8.59 16.05 -15.76
C ALA A 131 -9.09 14.99 -16.77
N LYS A 132 -8.33 13.91 -17.00
CA LYS A 132 -8.77 12.81 -17.87
C LYS A 132 -9.84 11.91 -17.24
N MET A 133 -9.94 11.87 -15.92
CA MET A 133 -10.94 11.09 -15.18
C MET A 133 -12.25 11.85 -15.01
N ALA A 134 -12.21 13.15 -14.83
CA ALA A 134 -13.35 14.00 -14.52
C ALA A 134 -14.58 13.81 -15.44
N PRO A 135 -14.45 13.54 -16.77
CA PRO A 135 -15.62 13.30 -17.61
C PRO A 135 -16.44 12.06 -17.28
N PHE A 136 -15.88 11.11 -16.51
CA PHE A 136 -16.55 9.83 -16.24
C PHE A 136 -16.40 9.33 -14.80
N ILE A 137 -15.85 10.14 -13.90
CA ILE A 137 -15.81 9.88 -12.44
C ILE A 137 -16.46 11.08 -11.74
N ASP A 138 -17.51 10.82 -10.96
CA ASP A 138 -18.23 11.86 -10.21
C ASP A 138 -17.55 12.16 -8.88
N GLN A 139 -16.98 11.13 -8.24
CA GLN A 139 -16.42 11.21 -6.90
C GLN A 139 -15.17 10.35 -6.74
N VAL A 140 -14.19 10.88 -6.01
CA VAL A 140 -12.98 10.16 -5.62
C VAL A 140 -12.94 10.01 -4.11
N LEU A 141 -12.61 8.82 -3.61
CA LEU A 141 -12.33 8.59 -2.20
C LEU A 141 -10.81 8.55 -2.02
N ALA A 142 -10.27 9.58 -1.38
CA ALA A 142 -8.84 9.79 -1.20
C ALA A 142 -8.33 9.13 0.09
N LEU A 143 -7.15 8.51 0.04
CA LEU A 143 -6.49 7.91 1.20
C LEU A 143 -5.55 8.88 1.91
N LEU A 144 -5.06 9.92 1.23
CA LEU A 144 -4.10 10.87 1.77
C LEU A 144 -4.75 12.26 1.91
N PRO A 145 -4.47 12.99 2.99
CA PRO A 145 -5.19 14.24 3.32
C PRO A 145 -4.93 15.38 2.34
N PHE A 146 -3.87 15.31 1.56
CA PHE A 146 -3.50 16.33 0.57
C PHE A 146 -3.99 16.04 -0.85
N GLU A 147 -4.68 14.92 -1.09
CA GLU A 147 -5.16 14.53 -2.42
C GLU A 147 -6.42 15.27 -2.90
N PRO A 148 -7.39 15.64 -2.01
CA PRO A 148 -8.64 16.25 -2.45
C PRO A 148 -8.48 17.47 -3.35
N PRO A 149 -7.62 18.47 -3.07
CA PRO A 149 -7.50 19.66 -3.89
C PRO A 149 -7.14 19.38 -5.37
N TYR A 150 -6.39 18.30 -5.63
CA TYR A 150 -6.03 17.92 -7.01
C TYR A 150 -7.21 17.36 -7.81
N MET A 151 -8.11 16.66 -7.14
CA MET A 151 -9.30 16.08 -7.76
C MET A 151 -10.40 17.14 -7.93
N GLU A 152 -10.59 17.99 -6.92
CA GLU A 152 -11.54 19.09 -6.92
C GLU A 152 -11.19 20.15 -7.99
N ALA A 153 -9.90 20.45 -8.17
CA ALA A 153 -9.43 21.34 -9.24
C ALA A 153 -9.75 20.78 -10.65
N ALA A 154 -9.94 19.48 -10.77
CA ALA A 154 -10.37 18.84 -12.02
C ALA A 154 -11.90 18.73 -12.15
N GLY A 155 -12.68 19.20 -11.17
CA GLY A 155 -14.15 19.22 -11.17
C GLY A 155 -14.82 17.97 -10.61
N MET A 156 -14.09 17.09 -9.92
CA MET A 156 -14.63 15.92 -9.24
C MET A 156 -14.86 16.22 -7.74
N ARG A 157 -15.91 15.67 -7.15
CA ARG A 157 -16.00 15.60 -5.70
C ARG A 157 -14.88 14.71 -5.17
N CYS A 158 -14.19 15.11 -4.09
CA CYS A 158 -13.18 14.28 -3.48
C CYS A 158 -13.30 14.31 -1.95
N ASP A 159 -13.46 13.13 -1.36
CA ASP A 159 -13.60 12.98 0.08
C ASP A 159 -12.37 12.26 0.63
N PHE A 160 -11.64 12.88 1.56
CA PHE A 160 -10.59 12.21 2.32
C PHE A 160 -11.23 11.26 3.32
N VAL A 161 -11.06 9.97 3.10
CA VAL A 161 -11.69 8.92 3.93
C VAL A 161 -10.73 8.27 4.94
N GLY A 162 -9.47 8.69 4.94
CA GLY A 162 -8.42 8.11 5.79
C GLY A 162 -7.75 6.90 5.15
N HIS A 163 -6.59 6.56 5.68
CA HIS A 163 -5.79 5.45 5.14
C HIS A 163 -6.05 4.16 5.94
N PRO A 164 -6.20 2.98 5.28
CA PRO A 164 -6.51 1.72 5.96
C PRO A 164 -5.48 1.30 7.00
N VAL A 165 -4.24 1.77 6.89
CA VAL A 165 -3.15 1.45 7.85
C VAL A 165 -3.50 1.79 9.29
N VAL A 166 -4.30 2.84 9.53
CA VAL A 166 -4.68 3.27 10.88
C VAL A 166 -5.67 2.32 11.58
N ALA A 167 -6.35 1.49 10.79
CA ALA A 167 -7.29 0.49 11.28
C ALA A 167 -6.68 -0.92 11.36
N GLN A 168 -5.43 -1.10 10.89
CA GLN A 168 -4.77 -2.39 10.95
C GLN A 168 -4.37 -2.76 12.38
N PRO A 169 -4.58 -4.01 12.80
CA PRO A 169 -4.12 -4.47 14.10
C PRO A 169 -2.60 -4.27 14.25
N GLN A 170 -2.17 -3.78 15.39
CA GLN A 170 -0.77 -3.67 15.76
C GLN A 170 -0.40 -4.76 16.77
N ALA A 171 0.87 -5.19 16.79
CA ALA A 171 1.34 -6.07 17.84
C ALA A 171 1.28 -5.35 19.19
N SER A 172 0.98 -6.06 20.26
CA SER A 172 1.10 -5.57 21.63
C SER A 172 2.56 -5.40 22.04
N ALA A 173 2.82 -4.65 23.10
CA ALA A 173 4.18 -4.53 23.66
C ALA A 173 4.73 -5.89 24.12
N ALA A 174 3.86 -6.77 24.63
CA ALA A 174 4.25 -8.11 25.06
C ALA A 174 4.66 -9.01 23.87
N GLU A 175 3.92 -8.98 22.77
CA GLU A 175 4.26 -9.73 21.54
C GLU A 175 5.57 -9.24 20.93
N ALA A 176 5.78 -7.91 20.88
CA ALA A 176 7.02 -7.32 20.41
C ALA A 176 8.21 -7.71 21.30
N ALA A 177 8.05 -7.64 22.64
CA ALA A 177 9.10 -8.03 23.59
C ALA A 177 9.44 -9.52 23.49
N ALA A 178 8.44 -10.39 23.36
CA ALA A 178 8.62 -11.83 23.18
C ALA A 178 9.37 -12.14 21.87
N PHE A 179 8.98 -11.47 20.76
CA PHE A 179 9.66 -11.60 19.48
C PHE A 179 11.12 -11.15 19.57
N ARG A 180 11.37 -9.98 20.19
CA ARG A 180 12.72 -9.44 20.37
C ARG A 180 13.60 -10.41 21.19
N ALA A 181 13.09 -10.91 22.32
CA ALA A 181 13.82 -11.84 23.17
C ALA A 181 14.18 -13.14 22.44
N ALA A 182 13.25 -13.70 21.66
CA ALA A 182 13.49 -14.89 20.86
C ALA A 182 14.53 -14.65 19.76
N THR A 183 14.50 -13.49 19.10
CA THR A 183 15.41 -13.17 17.99
C THR A 183 16.82 -12.80 18.47
N LEU A 184 16.94 -12.00 19.52
CA LEU A 184 18.24 -11.60 20.06
C LEU A 184 18.92 -12.75 20.83
N GLY A 185 18.16 -13.70 21.38
CA GLY A 185 18.73 -14.85 22.09
C GLY A 185 19.59 -14.45 23.28
N GLY A 186 19.27 -13.34 23.95
CA GLY A 186 20.03 -12.80 25.09
C GLY A 186 21.24 -11.93 24.71
N MET A 187 21.43 -11.61 23.43
CA MET A 187 22.43 -10.62 23.01
C MET A 187 21.91 -9.21 23.24
N ASP A 188 22.84 -8.32 23.58
CA ASP A 188 22.59 -6.89 23.70
C ASP A 188 22.99 -6.18 22.39
N GLY A 189 21.99 -5.74 21.62
CA GLY A 189 22.21 -5.10 20.33
C GLY A 189 20.91 -4.66 19.65
N PRO A 190 21.02 -3.80 18.62
CA PRO A 190 19.84 -3.35 17.89
C PRO A 190 19.24 -4.49 17.03
N LEU A 191 17.90 -4.52 16.99
CA LEU A 191 17.12 -5.34 16.07
C LEU A 191 16.75 -4.53 14.85
N ILE A 192 17.25 -4.91 13.68
CA ILE A 192 17.09 -4.18 12.44
C ILE A 192 16.18 -4.95 11.51
N LEU A 193 15.09 -4.30 11.11
CA LEU A 193 14.16 -4.85 10.14
C LEU A 193 14.65 -4.52 8.72
N VAL A 194 14.74 -5.51 7.83
CA VAL A 194 15.20 -5.31 6.46
C VAL A 194 14.10 -5.67 5.47
N LEU A 195 13.69 -4.71 4.64
CA LEU A 195 12.54 -4.80 3.76
C LEU A 195 12.92 -4.42 2.32
N PRO A 196 13.57 -5.31 1.56
CA PRO A 196 14.10 -4.99 0.22
C PRO A 196 13.01 -4.90 -0.86
N GLY A 197 11.74 -4.97 -0.50
CA GLY A 197 10.60 -4.92 -1.40
C GLY A 197 9.80 -6.21 -1.43
N SER A 198 8.70 -6.19 -2.18
CA SER A 198 7.77 -7.32 -2.34
C SER A 198 7.80 -7.95 -3.74
N ARG A 199 8.45 -7.30 -4.69
CA ARG A 199 8.53 -7.75 -6.09
C ARG A 199 9.92 -8.29 -6.42
N LYS A 200 9.96 -9.34 -7.25
CA LYS A 200 11.22 -9.97 -7.71
C LYS A 200 12.27 -8.93 -8.16
N GLY A 201 11.86 -7.96 -8.99
CA GLY A 201 12.77 -6.96 -9.52
C GLY A 201 13.29 -5.95 -8.47
N GLU A 202 12.55 -5.67 -7.42
CA GLU A 202 12.97 -4.82 -6.29
C GLU A 202 13.97 -5.58 -5.42
N VAL A 203 13.57 -6.76 -4.94
CA VAL A 203 14.39 -7.63 -4.10
C VAL A 203 15.74 -7.92 -4.77
N SER A 204 15.75 -8.31 -6.05
CA SER A 204 17.00 -8.60 -6.78
C SER A 204 17.95 -7.39 -6.89
N ARG A 205 17.43 -6.17 -6.95
CA ARG A 205 18.24 -4.95 -7.04
C ARG A 205 18.76 -4.46 -5.70
N LEU A 206 17.97 -4.62 -4.64
CA LEU A 206 18.27 -4.05 -3.32
C LEU A 206 18.98 -5.03 -2.39
N ALA A 207 18.79 -6.34 -2.55
CA ALA A 207 19.34 -7.32 -1.62
C ALA A 207 20.85 -7.21 -1.42
N SER A 208 21.63 -7.03 -2.49
CA SER A 208 23.09 -6.96 -2.38
C SER A 208 23.55 -5.71 -1.63
N VAL A 209 22.98 -4.54 -1.92
CA VAL A 209 23.36 -3.29 -1.27
C VAL A 209 22.86 -3.25 0.18
N PHE A 210 21.69 -3.78 0.47
CA PHE A 210 21.16 -3.87 1.84
C PHE A 210 21.99 -4.85 2.68
N GLY A 211 22.35 -6.01 2.13
CA GLY A 211 23.25 -6.97 2.79
C GLY A 211 24.62 -6.39 3.11
N ALA A 212 25.21 -5.66 2.18
CA ALA A 212 26.50 -4.98 2.40
C ALA A 212 26.39 -3.85 3.45
N ALA A 213 25.27 -3.11 3.49
CA ALA A 213 24.99 -2.13 4.54
C ALA A 213 24.87 -2.80 5.90
N MET A 214 24.12 -3.92 5.99
CA MET A 214 23.99 -4.69 7.23
C MET A 214 25.32 -5.22 7.75
N GLY A 215 26.22 -5.64 6.85
CA GLY A 215 27.57 -6.02 7.24
C GLY A 215 28.35 -4.92 7.97
N ARG A 216 28.19 -3.66 7.52
CA ARG A 216 28.79 -2.48 8.17
C ARG A 216 28.14 -2.18 9.53
N VAL A 217 26.81 -2.25 9.59
CA VAL A 217 26.08 -1.99 10.85
C VAL A 217 26.46 -3.03 11.91
N VAL A 218 26.49 -4.32 11.57
CA VAL A 218 26.89 -5.38 12.53
C VAL A 218 28.35 -5.23 12.97
N ALA A 219 29.25 -4.78 12.09
CA ALA A 219 30.64 -4.49 12.46
C ALA A 219 30.75 -3.34 13.48
N ARG A 220 29.88 -2.34 13.42
CA ARG A 220 29.81 -1.20 14.35
C ARG A 220 29.02 -1.50 15.62
N HIS A 221 28.03 -2.38 15.53
CA HIS A 221 27.16 -2.80 16.63
C HIS A 221 27.25 -4.32 16.84
N PRO A 222 28.28 -4.85 17.52
CA PRO A 222 28.37 -6.26 17.83
C PRO A 222 27.13 -6.71 18.62
N GLY A 223 26.44 -7.73 18.15
CA GLY A 223 25.15 -8.16 18.74
C GLY A 223 23.92 -7.69 17.96
N ALA A 224 24.05 -6.78 16.99
CA ALA A 224 22.95 -6.42 16.10
C ALA A 224 22.41 -7.65 15.35
N ARG A 225 21.10 -7.70 15.18
CA ARG A 225 20.40 -8.76 14.43
C ARG A 225 19.57 -8.18 13.31
N ALA A 226 19.61 -8.84 12.16
CA ALA A 226 18.76 -8.52 11.03
C ALA A 226 17.58 -9.49 10.95
N VAL A 227 16.37 -8.94 10.75
CA VAL A 227 15.15 -9.72 10.50
C VAL A 227 14.57 -9.29 9.16
N LEU A 228 14.19 -10.25 8.33
CA LEU A 228 13.63 -9.99 7.01
C LEU A 228 12.31 -10.76 6.83
N PRO A 229 11.15 -10.11 6.97
CA PRO A 229 9.87 -10.69 6.57
C PRO A 229 9.80 -10.82 5.04
N ALA A 230 9.78 -12.06 4.55
CA ALA A 230 9.66 -12.31 3.13
C ALA A 230 8.22 -12.11 2.64
N ALA A 231 8.06 -11.38 1.55
CA ALA A 231 6.75 -11.26 0.91
C ALA A 231 6.33 -12.61 0.30
N PRO A 232 5.03 -12.98 0.35
CA PRO A 232 4.54 -14.28 -0.12
C PRO A 232 4.90 -14.64 -1.57
N ALA A 233 5.13 -13.64 -2.41
CA ALA A 233 5.47 -13.83 -3.82
C ALA A 233 6.94 -14.21 -4.07
N VAL A 234 7.85 -14.03 -3.10
CA VAL A 234 9.30 -14.11 -3.32
C VAL A 234 10.12 -14.81 -2.20
N PRO A 235 9.57 -15.76 -1.40
CA PRO A 235 10.29 -16.28 -0.24
C PRO A 235 11.55 -17.07 -0.64
N GLY A 236 11.49 -17.87 -1.70
CA GLY A 236 12.64 -18.61 -2.22
C GLY A 236 13.75 -17.67 -2.69
N LEU A 237 13.40 -16.65 -3.49
CA LEU A 237 14.37 -15.65 -3.97
C LEU A 237 15.05 -14.92 -2.81
N VAL A 238 14.28 -14.56 -1.77
CA VAL A 238 14.83 -13.89 -0.58
C VAL A 238 15.84 -14.78 0.10
N ARG A 239 15.53 -16.04 0.37
CA ARG A 239 16.45 -17.00 0.99
C ARG A 239 17.75 -17.14 0.20
N ASP A 240 17.66 -17.31 -1.12
CA ASP A 240 18.82 -17.47 -2.01
C ASP A 240 19.74 -16.24 -1.96
N LEU A 241 19.18 -15.04 -1.99
CA LEU A 241 19.94 -13.80 -1.98
C LEU A 241 20.55 -13.49 -0.61
N VAL A 242 19.83 -13.78 0.48
CA VAL A 242 20.28 -13.52 1.84
C VAL A 242 21.37 -14.49 2.29
N ALA A 243 21.40 -15.71 1.74
CA ALA A 243 22.47 -16.70 2.00
C ALA A 243 23.87 -16.18 1.66
N GLY A 244 23.98 -15.22 0.75
CA GLY A 244 25.25 -14.56 0.39
C GLY A 244 25.59 -13.31 1.21
N TRP A 245 24.79 -12.96 2.22
CA TRP A 245 25.06 -11.77 3.04
C TRP A 245 26.18 -12.00 4.04
N PRO A 246 26.97 -10.96 4.38
CA PRO A 246 28.09 -11.07 5.32
C PRO A 246 27.63 -11.18 6.79
N VAL A 247 26.32 -11.25 7.05
CA VAL A 247 25.73 -11.33 8.38
C VAL A 247 24.58 -12.34 8.40
N PRO A 248 24.33 -13.02 9.52
CA PRO A 248 23.16 -13.86 9.66
C PRO A 248 21.89 -13.01 9.69
N VAL A 249 20.84 -13.48 8.99
CA VAL A 249 19.53 -12.83 8.89
C VAL A 249 18.43 -13.83 9.22
N ASP A 250 17.56 -13.45 10.13
CA ASP A 250 16.35 -14.22 10.44
C ASP A 250 15.27 -13.95 9.40
N VAL A 251 15.15 -14.83 8.40
CA VAL A 251 14.11 -14.73 7.38
C VAL A 251 12.80 -15.25 7.93
N LEU A 252 11.79 -14.38 8.03
CA LEU A 252 10.43 -14.78 8.35
C LEU A 252 9.73 -15.27 7.07
N ASP A 253 9.88 -16.56 6.81
CA ASP A 253 9.29 -17.22 5.65
C ASP A 253 7.79 -17.47 5.90
N PRO A 254 6.88 -17.01 5.03
CA PRO A 254 5.46 -17.25 5.16
C PRO A 254 5.03 -18.66 4.72
N THR A 255 5.93 -19.44 4.10
CA THR A 255 5.59 -20.73 3.48
C THR A 255 5.12 -21.73 4.54
N GLY A 256 3.95 -22.33 4.30
CA GLY A 256 3.40 -23.36 5.20
C GLY A 256 2.74 -22.86 6.48
N LEU A 257 2.71 -21.55 6.69
CA LEU A 257 2.03 -20.94 7.85
C LEU A 257 0.63 -20.43 7.46
N PRO A 258 -0.36 -20.51 8.38
CA PRO A 258 -1.64 -19.83 8.21
C PRO A 258 -1.44 -18.31 8.05
N GLY A 259 -2.25 -17.69 7.19
CA GLY A 259 -2.16 -16.24 6.94
C GLY A 259 -2.19 -15.37 8.20
N PRO A 260 -3.08 -15.63 9.18
CA PRO A 260 -3.09 -14.91 10.45
C PRO A 260 -1.77 -14.98 11.24
N ASP A 261 -1.11 -16.13 11.24
CA ASP A 261 0.17 -16.34 11.95
C ASP A 261 1.32 -15.58 11.25
N VAL A 262 1.34 -15.60 9.91
CA VAL A 262 2.29 -14.80 9.11
C VAL A 262 2.12 -13.32 9.43
N ALA A 263 0.88 -12.84 9.45
CA ALA A 263 0.57 -11.44 9.75
C ALA A 263 0.95 -11.07 11.20
N ALA A 264 0.69 -11.94 12.17
CA ALA A 264 1.05 -11.73 13.57
C ALA A 264 2.57 -11.64 13.75
N ARG A 265 3.33 -12.57 13.17
CA ARG A 265 4.81 -12.55 13.21
C ARG A 265 5.39 -11.30 12.54
N LYS A 266 4.85 -10.89 11.39
CA LYS A 266 5.24 -9.64 10.71
C LYS A 266 5.02 -8.44 11.62
N ARG A 267 3.83 -8.28 12.21
CA ARG A 267 3.52 -7.17 13.13
C ARG A 267 4.43 -7.15 14.36
N ALA A 268 4.70 -8.31 14.94
CA ALA A 268 5.62 -8.42 16.08
C ALA A 268 7.04 -8.00 15.70
N ALA A 269 7.55 -8.42 14.54
CA ALA A 269 8.86 -8.03 14.02
C ALA A 269 8.93 -6.50 13.75
N PHE A 270 7.88 -5.93 13.15
CA PHE A 270 7.81 -4.48 12.90
C PHE A 270 7.91 -3.70 14.21
N ARG A 271 7.07 -4.01 15.20
CA ARG A 271 7.08 -3.30 16.48
C ARG A 271 8.31 -3.57 17.35
N ALA A 272 8.96 -4.71 17.19
CA ALA A 272 10.15 -5.10 17.98
C ALA A 272 11.45 -4.45 17.50
N ALA A 273 11.48 -3.98 16.24
CA ALA A 273 12.68 -3.43 15.64
C ALA A 273 13.00 -2.03 16.16
N ASP A 274 14.30 -1.74 16.33
CA ASP A 274 14.79 -0.41 16.69
C ASP A 274 14.87 0.54 15.50
N VAL A 275 15.10 -0.03 14.31
CA VAL A 275 15.14 0.70 13.03
C VAL A 275 14.83 -0.25 11.87
N ALA A 276 14.31 0.29 10.78
CA ALA A 276 14.11 -0.45 9.54
C ALA A 276 14.96 0.12 8.39
N LEU A 277 15.51 -0.78 7.56
CA LEU A 277 16.04 -0.46 6.23
C LEU A 277 15.01 -0.94 5.20
N ALA A 278 14.32 -0.02 4.57
CA ALA A 278 13.17 -0.33 3.74
C ALA A 278 13.29 0.18 2.30
N ALA A 279 12.73 -0.56 1.35
CA ALA A 279 12.45 -0.04 0.01
C ALA A 279 11.34 1.03 0.08
N SER A 280 11.35 1.97 -0.87
CA SER A 280 10.29 2.97 -0.98
C SER A 280 8.94 2.33 -1.30
N GLY A 281 7.87 2.76 -0.61
CA GLY A 281 6.51 2.28 -0.83
C GLY A 281 5.60 2.47 0.37
N THR A 282 4.41 1.86 0.31
CA THR A 282 3.40 1.90 1.37
C THR A 282 3.86 1.28 2.68
N VAL A 283 4.91 0.44 2.65
CA VAL A 283 5.52 -0.15 3.85
C VAL A 283 6.00 0.90 4.86
N SER A 284 6.34 2.11 4.41
CA SER A 284 6.68 3.23 5.30
C SER A 284 5.54 3.61 6.24
N LEU A 285 4.29 3.47 5.80
CA LEU A 285 3.12 3.71 6.66
C LEU A 285 2.88 2.55 7.64
N GLU A 286 3.18 1.31 7.25
CA GLU A 286 3.12 0.17 8.18
C GLU A 286 4.18 0.30 9.29
N LEU A 287 5.38 0.77 8.94
CA LEU A 287 6.45 1.06 9.91
C LEU A 287 6.04 2.19 10.86
N ALA A 288 5.51 3.29 10.31
CA ALA A 288 5.01 4.40 11.11
C ALA A 288 3.87 3.98 12.07
N ALA A 289 2.97 3.09 11.61
CA ALA A 289 1.91 2.55 12.47
C ALA A 289 2.46 1.65 13.59
N ALA A 290 3.59 0.98 13.36
CA ALA A 290 4.28 0.18 14.36
C ALA A 290 5.16 1.02 15.30
N GLY A 291 5.44 2.30 14.97
CA GLY A 291 6.37 3.18 15.68
C GLY A 291 7.82 2.76 15.48
N THR A 292 8.19 2.40 14.25
CA THR A 292 9.52 1.88 13.89
C THR A 292 10.22 2.87 12.98
N PRO A 293 11.22 3.62 13.47
CA PRO A 293 12.02 4.53 12.66
C PRO A 293 12.65 3.81 11.47
N MET A 294 12.86 4.53 10.37
CA MET A 294 13.30 3.89 9.13
C MET A 294 14.32 4.72 8.34
N VAL A 295 15.07 4.00 7.52
CA VAL A 295 15.87 4.55 6.43
C VAL A 295 15.34 3.95 5.13
N VAL A 296 15.08 4.79 4.14
CA VAL A 296 14.57 4.35 2.84
C VAL A 296 15.70 4.30 1.82
N GLY A 297 15.91 3.12 1.26
CA GLY A 297 16.85 2.89 0.15
C GLY A 297 16.11 2.46 -1.10
N TYR A 298 16.42 3.07 -2.26
CA TYR A 298 15.80 2.65 -3.51
C TYR A 298 16.73 2.80 -4.72
N ARG A 299 16.81 1.74 -5.50
CA ARG A 299 17.55 1.71 -6.77
C ARG A 299 16.62 1.39 -7.93
N MET A 300 16.79 2.09 -9.03
CA MET A 300 16.16 1.78 -10.31
C MET A 300 17.19 1.95 -11.45
N ALA A 301 16.85 1.46 -12.64
CA ALA A 301 17.70 1.66 -13.80
C ALA A 301 17.96 3.17 -14.01
N TRP A 302 19.18 3.53 -14.35
CA TRP A 302 19.64 4.93 -14.48
C TRP A 302 18.69 5.77 -15.37
N LEU A 303 18.29 5.23 -16.52
CA LEU A 303 17.39 5.93 -17.44
C LEU A 303 16.00 6.18 -16.80
N THR A 304 15.47 5.19 -16.08
CA THR A 304 14.20 5.33 -15.35
C THR A 304 14.31 6.40 -14.26
N MET A 305 15.43 6.45 -13.54
CA MET A 305 15.70 7.46 -12.52
C MET A 305 15.73 8.86 -13.13
N GLN A 306 16.37 9.07 -14.28
CA GLN A 306 16.41 10.37 -14.95
C GLN A 306 15.03 10.83 -15.40
N ILE A 307 14.21 9.91 -15.92
CA ILE A 307 12.84 10.19 -16.30
C ILE A 307 12.01 10.57 -15.06
N MET A 308 12.09 9.77 -14.00
CA MET A 308 11.36 10.01 -12.75
C MET A 308 11.74 11.35 -12.10
N ARG A 309 13.03 11.69 -12.02
CA ARG A 309 13.51 12.99 -11.50
C ARG A 309 12.96 14.19 -12.28
N ARG A 310 12.78 14.06 -13.61
CA ARG A 310 12.19 15.12 -14.43
C ARG A 310 10.69 15.23 -14.32
N MET A 311 10.02 14.13 -14.00
CA MET A 311 8.56 14.05 -13.90
C MET A 311 8.05 14.22 -12.48
N ALA A 312 8.91 14.05 -11.47
CA ALA A 312 8.54 14.17 -10.08
C ALA A 312 8.13 15.62 -9.76
N LEU A 313 7.00 15.77 -9.12
CA LEU A 313 6.47 17.05 -8.63
C LEU A 313 6.72 17.24 -7.14
N VAL A 314 7.29 16.23 -6.50
CA VAL A 314 7.59 16.18 -5.06
C VAL A 314 9.08 15.89 -4.88
N ASP A 315 9.64 16.36 -3.78
CA ASP A 315 11.05 16.25 -3.41
C ASP A 315 11.34 15.08 -2.47
N THR A 316 10.33 14.30 -2.09
CA THR A 316 10.42 13.13 -1.22
C THR A 316 9.54 11.99 -1.77
N VAL A 317 9.96 10.75 -1.54
CA VAL A 317 9.25 9.55 -2.00
C VAL A 317 8.60 8.78 -0.84
N THR A 318 8.89 9.18 0.40
CA THR A 318 8.36 8.52 1.60
C THR A 318 7.06 9.18 2.04
N LEU A 319 6.00 8.38 2.16
CA LEU A 319 4.68 8.88 2.56
C LEU A 319 4.70 9.52 3.96
N VAL A 320 5.55 9.05 4.87
CA VAL A 320 5.73 9.68 6.18
C VAL A 320 6.21 11.13 6.04
N ASN A 321 7.26 11.37 5.24
CA ASN A 321 7.76 12.73 4.99
C ASN A 321 6.72 13.62 4.31
N LEU A 322 5.95 13.06 3.36
CA LEU A 322 4.89 13.80 2.66
C LEU A 322 3.74 14.18 3.59
N VAL A 323 3.21 13.21 4.33
CA VAL A 323 2.03 13.42 5.19
C VAL A 323 2.37 14.26 6.41
N SER A 324 3.55 14.07 7.02
CA SER A 324 4.02 14.89 8.15
C SER A 324 4.54 16.26 7.74
N GLU A 325 4.79 16.48 6.44
CA GLU A 325 5.44 17.69 5.88
C GLU A 325 6.85 17.92 6.44
N THR A 326 7.55 16.82 6.74
CA THR A 326 8.93 16.82 7.23
C THR A 326 9.88 16.18 6.22
N ARG A 327 11.17 16.11 6.58
CA ARG A 327 12.21 15.37 5.83
C ARG A 327 13.08 14.57 6.79
N VAL A 328 12.48 14.09 7.89
CA VAL A 328 13.20 13.38 8.96
C VAL A 328 13.51 11.93 8.62
N VAL A 329 12.76 11.33 7.71
CA VAL A 329 13.09 9.99 7.20
C VAL A 329 14.16 10.12 6.12
N PRO A 330 15.36 9.56 6.32
CA PRO A 330 16.42 9.60 5.32
C PRO A 330 16.06 8.78 4.09
N GLU A 331 16.29 9.36 2.91
CA GLU A 331 16.02 8.75 1.61
C GLU A 331 17.31 8.69 0.78
N LEU A 332 17.81 7.49 0.55
CA LEU A 332 18.99 7.24 -0.26
C LEU A 332 18.55 6.63 -1.59
N LEU A 333 18.51 7.45 -2.64
CA LEU A 333 17.89 7.12 -3.91
C LEU A 333 18.91 7.06 -5.06
N GLY A 334 18.81 6.02 -5.87
CA GLY A 334 19.66 5.89 -7.06
C GLY A 334 21.14 5.72 -6.74
N ALA A 335 21.99 6.69 -7.10
CA ALA A 335 23.42 6.67 -6.85
C ALA A 335 23.77 6.81 -5.36
N ASP A 336 22.92 7.50 -4.59
CA ASP A 336 23.13 7.71 -3.16
C ASP A 336 22.80 6.46 -2.33
N CYS A 337 22.11 5.49 -2.92
CA CYS A 337 21.76 4.20 -2.28
C CYS A 337 23.01 3.29 -2.23
N GLU A 338 24.01 3.67 -1.45
CA GLU A 338 25.27 2.96 -1.27
C GLU A 338 25.37 2.35 0.12
N PRO A 339 26.08 1.20 0.29
CA PRO A 339 26.14 0.49 1.56
C PRO A 339 26.63 1.32 2.74
N GLU A 340 27.62 2.18 2.55
CA GLU A 340 28.17 3.04 3.60
C GLU A 340 27.16 4.12 4.01
N ALA A 341 26.57 4.82 3.03
CA ALA A 341 25.58 5.87 3.28
C ALA A 341 24.33 5.33 3.99
N LEU A 342 23.88 4.11 3.64
CA LEU A 342 22.78 3.43 4.31
C LEU A 342 23.14 3.07 5.75
N ALA A 343 24.35 2.54 6.00
CA ALA A 343 24.81 2.20 7.35
C ALA A 343 24.91 3.46 8.22
N ASP A 344 25.48 4.54 7.70
CA ASP A 344 25.59 5.83 8.40
C ASP A 344 24.20 6.43 8.72
N ALA A 345 23.24 6.28 7.82
CA ALA A 345 21.87 6.73 8.06
C ALA A 345 21.18 5.89 9.14
N LEU A 346 21.38 4.56 9.14
CA LEU A 346 20.88 3.66 10.18
C LEU A 346 21.47 4.02 11.55
N ASP A 347 22.78 4.26 11.65
CA ASP A 347 23.45 4.64 12.90
C ASP A 347 22.90 5.96 13.46
N ARG A 348 22.71 6.98 12.59
CA ARG A 348 22.12 8.26 13.00
C ARG A 348 20.68 8.07 13.48
N THR A 349 19.89 7.24 12.81
CA THR A 349 18.50 6.97 13.20
C THR A 349 18.41 6.21 14.51
N LEU A 350 19.31 5.23 14.74
CA LEU A 350 19.42 4.51 16.00
C LEU A 350 19.84 5.44 17.16
N ALA A 351 20.76 6.38 16.90
CA ALA A 351 21.24 7.34 17.91
C ALA A 351 20.17 8.36 18.32
N ASP A 352 19.35 8.82 17.39
CA ASP A 352 18.28 9.80 17.64
C ASP A 352 17.01 9.48 16.84
N PRO A 353 16.17 8.53 17.32
CA PRO A 353 14.91 8.17 16.70
C PRO A 353 13.78 9.20 16.95
N GLY A 354 13.96 10.11 17.90
CA GLY A 354 12.91 11.02 18.38
C GLY A 354 12.19 11.82 17.30
N PRO A 355 12.90 12.50 16.38
CA PRO A 355 12.28 13.27 15.29
C PRO A 355 11.41 12.39 14.37
N GLN A 356 11.86 11.17 14.03
CA GLN A 356 11.06 10.26 13.19
C GLN A 356 9.82 9.75 13.93
N LEU A 357 9.95 9.35 15.18
CA LEU A 357 8.81 8.91 16.00
C LEU A 357 7.74 10.00 16.14
N ALA A 358 8.14 11.26 16.21
CA ALA A 358 7.21 12.39 16.22
C ALA A 358 6.50 12.54 14.86
N ALA A 359 7.23 12.44 13.75
CA ALA A 359 6.66 12.52 12.40
C ALA A 359 5.74 11.32 12.09
N GLU A 360 6.07 10.13 12.55
CA GLU A 360 5.24 8.92 12.42
C GLU A 360 3.91 9.08 13.16
N ARG A 361 3.92 9.55 14.40
CA ARG A 361 2.68 9.85 15.15
C ARG A 361 1.82 10.87 14.42
N LEU A 362 2.42 12.00 14.00
CA LEU A 362 1.72 13.02 13.24
C LEU A 362 1.14 12.47 11.93
N THR A 363 1.88 11.59 11.25
CA THR A 363 1.40 10.90 10.04
C THR A 363 0.17 10.06 10.34
N MET A 364 0.19 9.24 11.39
CA MET A 364 -0.96 8.41 11.76
C MET A 364 -2.18 9.25 12.14
N GLU A 365 -2.00 10.34 12.87
CA GLU A 365 -3.06 11.30 13.21
C GLU A 365 -3.68 11.93 11.95
N ARG A 366 -2.85 12.42 11.04
CA ARG A 366 -3.30 13.02 9.77
C ARG A 366 -3.98 11.99 8.84
N LEU A 367 -3.62 10.71 8.94
CA LEU A 367 -4.27 9.61 8.21
C LEU A 367 -5.57 9.13 8.84
N GLY A 368 -5.95 9.67 10.01
CA GLY A 368 -7.23 9.42 10.66
C GLY A 368 -7.18 8.45 11.84
N LEU A 369 -6.01 8.23 12.45
CA LEU A 369 -5.90 7.45 13.69
C LEU A 369 -6.79 8.08 14.78
N ASN A 370 -7.49 7.25 15.55
CA ASN A 370 -8.45 7.62 16.58
C ASN A 370 -9.72 8.33 16.08
N GLY A 371 -9.90 8.48 14.76
CA GLY A 371 -11.13 8.97 14.16
C GLY A 371 -12.13 7.84 13.82
N GLU A 372 -13.18 8.20 13.09
CA GLU A 372 -14.10 7.21 12.52
C GLU A 372 -13.31 6.27 11.57
N PRO A 373 -13.54 4.94 11.63
CA PRO A 373 -12.83 3.98 10.79
C PRO A 373 -12.88 4.34 9.29
N PRO A 374 -11.77 4.21 8.54
CA PRO A 374 -11.73 4.59 7.12
C PRO A 374 -12.83 3.95 6.26
N GLY A 375 -13.16 2.67 6.50
CA GLY A 375 -14.24 1.99 5.78
C GLY A 375 -15.62 2.60 6.03
N LEU A 376 -15.90 3.07 7.26
CA LEU A 376 -17.16 3.72 7.60
C LEU A 376 -17.23 5.15 7.03
N ARG A 377 -16.11 5.88 7.05
CA ARG A 377 -16.00 7.21 6.39
C ARG A 377 -16.20 7.08 4.88
N ALA A 378 -15.61 6.07 4.25
CA ALA A 378 -15.79 5.79 2.84
C ALA A 378 -17.26 5.47 2.51
N ALA A 379 -17.90 4.64 3.35
CA ALA A 379 -19.32 4.30 3.20
C ALA A 379 -20.24 5.54 3.30
N ARG A 380 -19.99 6.39 4.29
CA ARG A 380 -20.71 7.65 4.45
C ARG A 380 -20.53 8.55 3.24
N ALA A 381 -19.31 8.75 2.77
CA ALA A 381 -19.01 9.57 1.59
C ALA A 381 -19.72 9.07 0.33
N VAL A 382 -19.83 7.74 0.12
CA VAL A 382 -20.59 7.14 -0.98
C VAL A 382 -22.08 7.44 -0.85
N LEU A 383 -22.67 7.24 0.34
CA LEU A 383 -24.10 7.48 0.58
C LEU A 383 -24.45 8.96 0.47
N ASP A 384 -23.62 9.85 1.02
CA ASP A 384 -23.81 11.32 0.90
C ASP A 384 -23.72 11.76 -0.56
N GLY A 385 -22.86 11.12 -1.34
CA GLY A 385 -22.78 11.34 -2.77
C GLY A 385 -24.07 10.94 -3.51
N LEU A 386 -24.69 9.83 -3.14
CA LEU A 386 -25.97 9.39 -3.71
C LEU A 386 -27.13 10.29 -3.33
N ALA A 387 -27.13 10.89 -2.16
CA ALA A 387 -28.20 11.78 -1.69
C ALA A 387 -28.20 13.17 -2.38
N GLN A 388 -27.14 13.51 -3.12
CA GLN A 388 -26.98 14.80 -3.84
C GLN A 388 -27.46 14.74 -5.28
N ILE A 389 -28.02 13.62 -5.73
CA ILE A 389 -28.63 13.44 -7.05
C ILE A 389 -30.14 13.71 -6.95
#